data_82b37a192c98b8b79be058184bade82c
#
_entry.id   82b37a192c98b8b79be058184bade82c
#
_cell.length_a   1.000
_cell.length_b   1.000
_cell.length_c   1.000
_cell.angle_alpha   90.00
_cell.angle_beta   90.00
_cell.angle_gamma   90.00
#
_symmetry.space_group_name_H-M   'P 1'
#
loop_
_entity.id
_entity.type
_entity.pdbx_description
1 polymer ?
#
loop_
_entity_poly.entity_id
_entity_poly.type
_entity_poly.pdbx_seq_one_letter_code
_entity_poly.pdbx_strand_id
1 'polypeptide(L)'
;MEGCGIPHLANNGRDMGHPPLSGIRSLGLRGKDPVAKDEGLVRGIGLPGAISLNMINMIGVGPFVTLPLIVLAMHGPQAILGWLLGALLAACDGLVWAELGAAMPRAGGSYEYLRTIYGPRAGRFLSFLYIWQLSFSAPLSIASGCVGLAQYLGFLWPTLRKVYFSYQLPIPVPFVHTLPLSILLGPGTLVAMLCCAVAAALLYRNIQSVTRFSGLLWIGVMGAMLAVILTGLLHFHWRLAFGFPPGAFALSGEFFTGLGAGLLIATYDYWGAYNINFLGAEVRDPGRTIPRAIVWSVGLVAVLYLLLNTSVLGTIPWQELTGQAGANTRLSVAAVVVERAYGRMAGEVVALLVVWTAFSSVYALLLGYSRVPYAAALDNNYFRVFARVHPRHRIPNISLLMLAGVSMVFCVLQLADLVAALVVIRILLQFLLQQVGVMVLRRTHPEMDRPFRLWFYPLPPLVAIAGFLYILFSRPHFTREIFFALVVVMTGTIIYLWRAQRRREWPFGA
;
A
#
# COMPACT_ATOMS: atom_id res chain seq x y z
N MET A 1 68.48 38.31 19.94
CA MET A 1 69.41 37.27 20.39
C MET A 1 68.75 35.98 19.97
N GLU A 2 69.08 35.48 18.82
CA GLU A 2 70.11 34.44 18.55
C GLU A 2 69.52 33.10 19.01
N GLY A 3 69.35 32.05 18.24
CA GLY A 3 69.88 31.66 16.93
C GLY A 3 69.44 30.22 16.73
N CYS A 4 69.02 29.93 15.62
CA CYS A 4 69.71 29.23 14.54
C CYS A 4 70.22 27.83 14.86
N GLY A 5 69.80 26.83 14.07
CA GLY A 5 70.56 25.61 13.87
C GLY A 5 69.83 24.36 13.46
N ILE A 6 69.55 24.17 12.19
CA ILE A 6 69.56 22.91 11.48
C ILE A 6 71.00 22.63 11.06
N PRO A 7 71.63 21.43 10.90
CA PRO A 7 71.17 20.44 9.91
C PRO A 7 71.62 18.96 10.10
N HIS A 8 71.23 18.13 9.13
CA HIS A 8 71.88 17.01 8.39
C HIS A 8 71.90 15.59 8.97
N LEU A 9 71.21 14.69 8.29
CA LEU A 9 71.65 13.68 7.27
C LEU A 9 72.39 12.42 7.74
N ALA A 10 71.86 11.35 7.22
CA ALA A 10 72.55 10.12 6.66
C ALA A 10 72.54 8.87 7.53
N ASN A 11 71.81 7.88 7.17
CA ASN A 11 72.17 6.77 6.24
C ASN A 11 72.37 5.38 6.88
N ASN A 12 71.73 4.39 6.32
CA ASN A 12 72.05 2.99 6.12
C ASN A 12 72.13 1.98 7.26
N GLY A 13 71.46 0.88 7.01
CA GLY A 13 71.80 -0.43 7.54
C GLY A 13 70.65 -1.45 7.53
N ARG A 14 70.64 -2.29 6.55
CA ARG A 14 69.87 -3.54 6.46
C ARG A 14 70.07 -4.40 7.70
N ASP A 15 69.05 -5.06 8.22
CA ASP A 15 69.13 -6.51 8.39
C ASP A 15 67.77 -7.18 8.51
N MET A 16 67.70 -8.41 7.94
CA MET A 16 66.49 -9.28 7.89
C MET A 16 66.44 -10.17 9.14
N GLY A 17 65.23 -10.43 9.64
CA GLY A 17 65.02 -11.45 10.66
C GLY A 17 63.53 -11.72 10.91
N HIS A 18 63.01 -12.83 10.42
CA HIS A 18 61.73 -13.38 10.71
C HIS A 18 61.70 -14.19 12.02
N PRO A 19 60.53 -14.72 12.50
CA PRO A 19 59.65 -14.16 13.52
C PRO A 19 59.68 -14.94 14.86
N PRO A 20 58.78 -14.67 15.80
CA PRO A 20 57.88 -15.71 16.26
C PRO A 20 56.40 -15.30 16.52
N LEU A 21 55.53 -16.25 16.24
CA LEU A 21 54.13 -16.37 16.60
C LEU A 21 53.94 -16.38 18.11
N SER A 22 53.19 -15.44 18.65
CA SER A 22 52.37 -15.65 19.86
C SER A 22 51.56 -14.37 20.17
N GLY A 23 50.24 -14.48 20.32
CA GLY A 23 49.41 -13.39 20.84
C GLY A 23 48.09 -13.18 20.13
N ILE A 24 47.21 -14.19 20.18
CA ILE A 24 45.80 -13.98 19.94
C ILE A 24 45.26 -13.05 21.04
N ARG A 25 45.26 -11.75 20.77
CA ARG A 25 44.42 -10.81 21.55
C ARG A 25 43.06 -10.69 20.88
N SER A 26 42.03 -11.09 21.62
CA SER A 26 40.63 -10.89 21.37
C SER A 26 40.35 -9.44 20.95
N LEU A 27 40.25 -9.20 19.65
CA LEU A 27 39.64 -7.99 19.11
C LEU A 27 38.13 -8.05 19.36
N GLY A 28 37.70 -7.29 20.36
CA GLY A 28 36.29 -7.01 20.57
C GLY A 28 35.67 -6.40 19.32
N LEU A 29 34.97 -7.21 18.58
CA LEU A 29 34.01 -6.77 17.56
C LEU A 29 32.83 -6.09 18.27
N ARG A 30 33.05 -4.83 18.67
CA ARG A 30 31.91 -3.90 18.76
C ARG A 30 31.31 -3.85 17.35
N GLY A 31 30.12 -4.41 17.20
CA GLY A 31 29.35 -4.37 15.95
C GLY A 31 29.28 -2.92 15.45
N LYS A 32 30.08 -2.60 14.46
CA LYS A 32 29.77 -1.51 13.55
C LYS A 32 28.59 -2.01 12.75
N ASP A 33 27.48 -1.31 12.89
CA ASP A 33 26.34 -1.42 12.00
C ASP A 33 26.85 -1.61 10.56
N PRO A 34 26.25 -2.55 9.78
CA PRO A 34 26.59 -2.62 8.38
C PRO A 34 26.30 -1.24 7.80
N VAL A 35 27.35 -0.55 7.38
CA VAL A 35 27.31 0.78 6.77
C VAL A 35 26.11 0.81 5.84
N ALA A 36 25.11 1.60 6.20
CA ALA A 36 23.95 1.85 5.36
C ALA A 36 24.53 2.24 4.00
N LYS A 37 24.33 1.39 2.98
CA LYS A 37 24.67 1.75 1.59
C LYS A 37 24.00 3.09 1.36
N ASP A 38 24.78 4.12 1.02
CA ASP A 38 24.23 5.43 0.69
C ASP A 38 23.24 5.22 -0.47
N GLU A 39 21.96 5.21 -0.11
CA GLU A 39 20.88 4.91 -1.06
C GLU A 39 20.69 6.06 -2.06
N GLY A 40 21.47 7.13 -1.96
CA GLY A 40 21.36 8.31 -2.82
C GLY A 40 20.06 9.10 -2.62
N LEU A 41 19.19 8.68 -1.68
CA LEU A 41 17.95 9.33 -1.29
C LEU A 41 18.21 10.32 -0.13
N VAL A 42 17.37 11.34 0.01
CA VAL A 42 17.55 12.41 1.01
C VAL A 42 16.43 12.33 2.05
N ARG A 43 16.79 12.32 3.34
CA ARG A 43 15.83 12.38 4.45
C ARG A 43 15.15 13.75 4.51
N GLY A 44 13.88 13.81 4.10
CA GLY A 44 13.09 15.03 4.01
C GLY A 44 11.72 14.98 4.70
N ILE A 45 11.21 13.76 5.02
CA ILE A 45 9.85 13.53 5.51
C ILE A 45 9.84 13.59 7.04
N GLY A 46 9.18 14.60 7.61
CA GLY A 46 8.90 14.68 9.06
C GLY A 46 7.54 14.03 9.41
N LEU A 47 7.20 14.02 10.71
CA LEU A 47 5.98 13.37 11.22
C LEU A 47 4.69 13.86 10.57
N PRO A 48 4.42 15.17 10.38
CA PRO A 48 3.20 15.62 9.72
C PRO A 48 3.11 15.14 8.27
N GLY A 49 4.23 15.18 7.53
CA GLY A 49 4.29 14.68 6.16
C GLY A 49 4.07 13.18 6.06
N ALA A 50 4.59 12.41 7.03
CA ALA A 50 4.40 10.96 7.12
C ALA A 50 2.93 10.59 7.39
N ILE A 51 2.27 11.30 8.32
CA ILE A 51 0.84 11.13 8.61
C ILE A 51 0.02 11.48 7.36
N SER A 52 0.28 12.64 6.74
CA SER A 52 -0.43 13.06 5.52
C SER A 52 -0.30 12.04 4.39
N LEU A 53 0.90 11.51 4.14
CA LEU A 53 1.15 10.51 3.10
C LEU A 53 0.41 9.19 3.35
N ASN A 54 0.36 8.72 4.59
CA ASN A 54 -0.41 7.54 4.93
C ASN A 54 -1.92 7.79 4.76
N MET A 55 -2.42 8.93 5.27
CA MET A 55 -3.85 9.26 5.21
C MET A 55 -4.34 9.45 3.79
N ILE A 56 -3.63 10.20 2.93
CA ILE A 56 -4.04 10.38 1.53
C ILE A 56 -3.96 9.08 0.72
N ASN A 57 -3.15 8.12 1.17
CA ASN A 57 -3.11 6.80 0.55
C ASN A 57 -4.29 5.91 0.97
N MET A 58 -4.69 5.95 2.24
CA MET A 58 -5.88 5.26 2.74
C MET A 58 -7.17 5.91 2.22
N ILE A 59 -7.29 7.24 2.37
CA ILE A 59 -8.49 7.99 1.97
C ILE A 59 -8.38 8.35 0.49
N GLY A 60 -8.58 7.36 -0.37
CA GLY A 60 -8.75 7.55 -1.80
C GLY A 60 -10.22 7.71 -2.18
N VAL A 61 -10.59 7.25 -3.37
CA VAL A 61 -11.99 7.14 -3.79
C VAL A 61 -12.73 6.03 -3.02
N GLY A 62 -11.96 5.07 -2.45
CA GLY A 62 -12.48 3.87 -1.79
C GLY A 62 -13.66 4.14 -0.88
N PRO A 63 -13.49 4.80 0.27
CA PRO A 63 -14.55 4.93 1.29
C PRO A 63 -15.83 5.61 0.78
N PHE A 64 -15.73 6.38 -0.32
CA PHE A 64 -16.89 7.01 -0.96
C PHE A 64 -17.65 6.12 -1.93
N VAL A 65 -17.10 4.95 -2.30
CA VAL A 65 -17.68 3.99 -3.25
C VAL A 65 -17.95 2.64 -2.58
N THR A 66 -17.17 2.27 -1.57
CA THR A 66 -17.18 0.93 -0.97
C THR A 66 -18.29 0.74 0.05
N LEU A 67 -18.78 1.82 0.70
CA LEU A 67 -19.89 1.72 1.65
C LEU A 67 -21.11 0.96 1.08
N PRO A 68 -21.65 1.32 -0.10
CA PRO A 68 -22.77 0.59 -0.66
C PRO A 68 -22.48 -0.89 -0.92
N LEU A 69 -21.24 -1.23 -1.23
CA LEU A 69 -20.83 -2.61 -1.48
C LEU A 69 -20.84 -3.46 -0.20
N ILE A 70 -20.43 -2.86 0.93
CA ILE A 70 -20.47 -3.55 2.23
C ILE A 70 -21.91 -3.69 2.70
N VAL A 71 -22.74 -2.64 2.51
CA VAL A 71 -24.18 -2.69 2.80
C VAL A 71 -24.88 -3.77 1.96
N LEU A 72 -24.51 -3.89 0.68
CA LEU A 72 -25.03 -4.93 -0.21
C LEU A 72 -24.59 -6.34 0.28
N ALA A 73 -23.34 -6.51 0.67
CA ALA A 73 -22.79 -7.79 1.14
C ALA A 73 -23.43 -8.26 2.46
N MET A 74 -23.77 -7.33 3.35
CA MET A 74 -24.32 -7.61 4.67
C MET A 74 -25.86 -7.42 4.75
N HIS A 75 -26.50 -6.96 3.66
CA HIS A 75 -27.94 -6.74 3.56
C HIS A 75 -28.53 -5.80 4.63
N GLY A 76 -27.77 -4.76 5.02
CA GLY A 76 -28.31 -3.77 5.96
C GLY A 76 -27.26 -2.92 6.70
N PRO A 77 -27.72 -2.07 7.66
CA PRO A 77 -26.87 -1.18 8.44
C PRO A 77 -25.80 -1.89 9.29
N GLN A 78 -25.97 -3.19 9.60
CA GLN A 78 -24.95 -4.01 10.26
C GLN A 78 -23.62 -4.09 9.48
N ALA A 79 -23.60 -3.58 8.25
CA ALA A 79 -22.39 -3.31 7.46
C ALA A 79 -21.32 -2.54 8.24
N ILE A 80 -21.70 -1.75 9.24
CA ILE A 80 -20.76 -1.03 10.13
C ILE A 80 -19.82 -1.98 10.88
N LEU A 81 -20.22 -3.24 11.13
CA LEU A 81 -19.35 -4.26 11.71
C LEU A 81 -18.14 -4.56 10.84
N GLY A 82 -18.30 -4.55 9.51
CA GLY A 82 -17.18 -4.70 8.58
C GLY A 82 -16.12 -3.61 8.77
N TRP A 83 -16.55 -2.36 8.94
CA TRP A 83 -15.66 -1.23 9.21
C TRP A 83 -15.00 -1.28 10.58
N LEU A 84 -15.74 -1.68 11.61
CA LEU A 84 -15.21 -1.82 12.97
C LEU A 84 -14.14 -2.91 13.05
N LEU A 85 -14.43 -4.08 12.49
CA LEU A 85 -13.48 -5.19 12.45
C LEU A 85 -12.31 -4.89 11.50
N GLY A 86 -12.56 -4.17 10.40
CA GLY A 86 -11.52 -3.66 9.50
C GLY A 86 -10.57 -2.70 10.21
N ALA A 87 -11.10 -1.79 11.03
CA ALA A 87 -10.29 -0.90 11.85
C ALA A 87 -9.43 -1.65 12.87
N LEU A 88 -10.01 -2.66 13.54
CA LEU A 88 -9.28 -3.52 14.47
C LEU A 88 -8.15 -4.28 13.77
N LEU A 89 -8.46 -4.89 12.62
CA LEU A 89 -7.46 -5.60 11.81
C LEU A 89 -6.36 -4.66 11.33
N ALA A 90 -6.71 -3.47 10.84
CA ALA A 90 -5.75 -2.46 10.40
C ALA A 90 -4.88 -1.93 11.55
N ALA A 91 -5.43 -1.80 12.76
CA ALA A 91 -4.66 -1.42 13.94
C ALA A 91 -3.66 -2.51 14.33
N CYS A 92 -4.08 -3.77 14.36
CA CYS A 92 -3.21 -4.91 14.65
C CYS A 92 -2.09 -5.07 13.62
N ASP A 93 -2.43 -5.01 12.33
CA ASP A 93 -1.48 -5.04 11.22
C ASP A 93 -0.53 -3.82 11.26
N GLY A 94 -1.08 -2.63 11.50
CA GLY A 94 -0.33 -1.38 11.61
C GLY A 94 0.73 -1.40 12.71
N LEU A 95 0.47 -2.04 13.86
CA LEU A 95 1.46 -2.20 14.92
C LEU A 95 2.65 -3.06 14.48
N VAL A 96 2.43 -4.09 13.67
CA VAL A 96 3.50 -4.91 13.09
C VAL A 96 4.33 -4.11 12.09
N TRP A 97 3.67 -3.35 11.21
CA TRP A 97 4.35 -2.44 10.29
C TRP A 97 5.16 -1.37 11.01
N ALA A 98 4.64 -0.85 12.12
CA ALA A 98 5.32 0.14 12.95
C ALA A 98 6.61 -0.41 13.55
N GLU A 99 6.61 -1.64 14.10
CA GLU A 99 7.81 -2.27 14.63
C GLU A 99 8.84 -2.57 13.53
N LEU A 100 8.40 -3.22 12.44
CA LEU A 100 9.30 -3.57 11.34
C LEU A 100 9.90 -2.32 10.67
N GLY A 101 9.09 -1.27 10.47
CA GLY A 101 9.55 -0.02 9.88
C GLY A 101 10.50 0.78 10.77
N ALA A 102 10.30 0.73 12.08
CA ALA A 102 11.23 1.35 13.03
C ALA A 102 12.57 0.61 13.13
N ALA A 103 12.53 -0.73 13.07
CA ALA A 103 13.72 -1.57 13.17
C ALA A 103 14.53 -1.59 11.86
N MET A 104 13.86 -1.49 10.71
CA MET A 104 14.47 -1.59 9.38
C MET A 104 14.04 -0.41 8.48
N PRO A 105 14.45 0.83 8.77
CA PRO A 105 14.00 2.04 8.08
C PRO A 105 14.73 2.27 6.75
N ARG A 106 14.61 1.32 5.82
CA ARG A 106 15.20 1.38 4.48
C ARG A 106 14.10 1.56 3.44
N ALA A 107 14.48 1.92 2.21
CA ALA A 107 13.55 1.97 1.09
C ALA A 107 13.04 0.56 0.75
N GLY A 108 11.77 0.46 0.32
CA GLY A 108 11.19 -0.80 -0.16
C GLY A 108 10.29 -1.55 0.82
N GLY A 109 10.24 -1.17 2.12
CA GLY A 109 9.30 -1.74 3.09
C GLY A 109 9.29 -3.26 3.15
N SER A 110 8.16 -3.91 2.76
CA SER A 110 8.01 -5.38 2.78
C SER A 110 9.13 -6.13 2.07
N TYR A 111 9.68 -5.58 0.99
CA TYR A 111 10.81 -6.17 0.29
C TYR A 111 12.00 -6.38 1.24
N GLU A 112 12.37 -5.33 1.96
CA GLU A 112 13.47 -5.36 2.92
C GLU A 112 13.17 -6.26 4.12
N TYR A 113 11.91 -6.21 4.62
CA TYR A 113 11.51 -7.04 5.76
C TYR A 113 11.59 -8.52 5.46
N LEU A 114 11.00 -8.97 4.35
CA LEU A 114 11.06 -10.38 3.95
C LEU A 114 12.49 -10.85 3.74
N ARG A 115 13.32 -10.02 3.13
CA ARG A 115 14.73 -10.33 2.89
C ARG A 115 15.51 -10.51 4.18
N THR A 116 15.34 -9.61 5.14
CA THR A 116 16.06 -9.62 6.40
C THR A 116 15.58 -10.72 7.34
N ILE A 117 14.27 -10.86 7.50
CA ILE A 117 13.65 -11.81 8.44
C ILE A 117 13.98 -13.26 8.08
N TYR A 118 13.82 -13.61 6.80
CA TYR A 118 13.94 -14.98 6.33
C TYR A 118 15.35 -15.37 5.84
N GLY A 119 16.30 -14.42 5.97
CA GLY A 119 17.73 -14.64 5.76
C GLY A 119 18.17 -14.73 4.29
N PRO A 120 19.44 -15.04 4.04
CA PRO A 120 20.07 -14.85 2.73
C PRO A 120 19.52 -15.77 1.63
N ARG A 121 18.99 -16.92 1.98
CA ARG A 121 18.43 -17.91 1.03
C ARG A 121 16.92 -17.72 0.84
N ALA A 122 16.14 -18.10 1.83
CA ALA A 122 14.67 -17.99 1.77
C ALA A 122 14.20 -16.53 1.65
N GLY A 123 14.81 -15.60 2.38
CA GLY A 123 14.46 -14.19 2.32
C GLY A 123 14.71 -13.58 0.94
N ARG A 124 15.79 -13.99 0.25
CA ARG A 124 16.06 -13.53 -1.12
C ARG A 124 14.99 -14.03 -2.11
N PHE A 125 14.56 -15.28 -1.97
CA PHE A 125 13.50 -15.85 -2.79
C PHE A 125 12.14 -15.19 -2.51
N LEU A 126 11.73 -15.08 -1.24
CA LEU A 126 10.46 -14.49 -0.84
C LEU A 126 10.38 -13.00 -1.22
N SER A 127 11.46 -12.25 -1.04
CA SER A 127 11.51 -10.85 -1.48
C SER A 127 11.47 -10.71 -3.01
N PHE A 128 12.01 -11.67 -3.76
CA PHE A 128 11.83 -11.71 -5.22
C PHE A 128 10.37 -11.99 -5.61
N LEU A 129 9.72 -12.95 -4.98
CA LEU A 129 8.29 -13.23 -5.23
C LEU A 129 7.43 -12.02 -4.87
N TYR A 130 7.79 -11.30 -3.81
CA TYR A 130 7.10 -10.07 -3.42
C TYR A 130 7.23 -8.98 -4.50
N ILE A 131 8.44 -8.69 -5.00
CA ILE A 131 8.60 -7.67 -6.07
C ILE A 131 7.97 -8.14 -7.38
N TRP A 132 8.00 -9.44 -7.68
CA TRP A 132 7.36 -10.02 -8.84
C TRP A 132 5.85 -9.75 -8.85
N GLN A 133 5.14 -10.13 -7.76
CA GLN A 133 3.71 -9.85 -7.66
C GLN A 133 3.41 -8.35 -7.62
N LEU A 134 4.28 -7.54 -6.99
CA LEU A 134 4.09 -6.09 -6.90
C LEU A 134 4.20 -5.43 -8.27
N SER A 135 4.97 -6.00 -9.21
CA SER A 135 5.08 -5.50 -10.59
C SER A 135 3.75 -5.51 -11.34
N PHE A 136 2.77 -6.28 -10.88
CA PHE A 136 1.40 -6.30 -11.40
C PHE A 136 0.42 -5.60 -10.44
N SER A 137 0.49 -5.91 -9.15
CA SER A 137 -0.49 -5.40 -8.18
C SER A 137 -0.38 -3.90 -7.92
N ALA A 138 0.83 -3.32 -7.95
CA ALA A 138 1.00 -1.88 -7.74
C ALA A 138 0.44 -1.05 -8.91
N PRO A 139 0.79 -1.33 -10.20
CA PRO A 139 0.19 -0.62 -11.31
C PRO A 139 -1.33 -0.75 -11.36
N LEU A 140 -1.86 -1.92 -11.01
CA LEU A 140 -3.29 -2.17 -11.00
C LEU A 140 -4.02 -1.37 -9.91
N SER A 141 -3.43 -1.27 -8.71
CA SER A 141 -3.97 -0.41 -7.63
C SER A 141 -3.99 1.06 -8.04
N ILE A 142 -2.94 1.54 -8.71
CA ILE A 142 -2.85 2.91 -9.22
C ILE A 142 -3.90 3.14 -10.31
N ALA A 143 -4.03 2.22 -11.28
CA ALA A 143 -5.03 2.28 -12.34
C ALA A 143 -6.45 2.29 -11.78
N SER A 144 -6.74 1.48 -10.75
CA SER A 144 -8.04 1.47 -10.06
C SER A 144 -8.39 2.86 -9.49
N GLY A 145 -7.42 3.53 -8.85
CA GLY A 145 -7.59 4.89 -8.36
C GLY A 145 -7.86 5.90 -9.49
N CYS A 146 -7.14 5.80 -10.61
CA CYS A 146 -7.33 6.65 -11.78
C CYS A 146 -8.69 6.44 -12.45
N VAL A 147 -9.14 5.18 -12.57
CA VAL A 147 -10.47 4.84 -13.12
C VAL A 147 -11.57 5.31 -12.18
N GLY A 148 -11.40 5.15 -10.86
CA GLY A 148 -12.33 5.68 -9.85
C GLY A 148 -12.49 7.20 -9.94
N LEU A 149 -11.39 7.93 -10.17
CA LEU A 149 -11.41 9.37 -10.43
C LEU A 149 -12.27 9.69 -11.67
N ALA A 150 -12.03 9.00 -12.78
CA ALA A 150 -12.78 9.21 -14.02
C ALA A 150 -14.28 8.88 -13.87
N GLN A 151 -14.63 7.86 -13.07
CA GLN A 151 -16.02 7.52 -12.73
C GLN A 151 -16.72 8.64 -11.97
N TYR A 152 -16.06 9.25 -10.97
CA TYR A 152 -16.61 10.40 -10.24
C TYR A 152 -16.73 11.66 -11.12
N LEU A 153 -15.78 11.91 -12.01
CA LEU A 153 -15.91 12.96 -13.02
C LEU A 153 -17.10 12.71 -13.96
N GLY A 154 -17.44 11.45 -14.22
CA GLY A 154 -18.64 11.06 -14.97
C GLY A 154 -19.96 11.43 -14.28
N PHE A 155 -19.97 11.78 -12.98
CA PHE A 155 -21.12 12.39 -12.31
C PHE A 155 -21.34 13.83 -12.80
N LEU A 156 -20.27 14.59 -12.98
CA LEU A 156 -20.31 15.96 -13.47
C LEU A 156 -20.51 16.04 -14.99
N TRP A 157 -19.79 15.19 -15.70
CA TRP A 157 -19.84 15.14 -17.18
C TRP A 157 -20.20 13.73 -17.66
N PRO A 158 -21.48 13.44 -17.86
CA PRO A 158 -21.95 12.10 -18.28
C PRO A 158 -21.31 11.58 -19.58
N THR A 159 -20.80 12.47 -20.42
CA THR A 159 -20.07 12.12 -21.65
C THR A 159 -18.81 11.29 -21.37
N LEU A 160 -18.18 11.42 -20.19
CA LEU A 160 -17.02 10.64 -19.78
C LEU A 160 -17.35 9.16 -19.56
N ARG A 161 -18.61 8.82 -19.34
CA ARG A 161 -19.07 7.41 -19.19
C ARG A 161 -19.22 6.67 -20.51
N LYS A 162 -19.15 7.38 -21.66
CA LYS A 162 -19.29 6.75 -22.98
C LYS A 162 -18.09 5.86 -23.26
N VAL A 163 -18.37 4.65 -23.71
CA VAL A 163 -17.36 3.71 -24.20
C VAL A 163 -17.48 3.68 -25.74
N TYR A 164 -16.40 4.04 -26.41
CA TYR A 164 -16.38 4.04 -27.89
C TYR A 164 -15.91 2.71 -28.46
N PHE A 165 -15.02 2.02 -27.74
CA PHE A 165 -14.50 0.73 -28.13
C PHE A 165 -14.51 -0.22 -26.93
N SER A 166 -15.12 -1.38 -27.11
CA SER A 166 -15.10 -2.47 -26.14
C SER A 166 -14.75 -3.76 -26.87
N TYR A 167 -13.69 -4.41 -26.42
CA TYR A 167 -13.26 -5.69 -26.95
C TYR A 167 -13.01 -6.67 -25.81
N GLN A 168 -13.59 -7.85 -25.90
CA GLN A 168 -13.38 -8.91 -24.93
C GLN A 168 -12.44 -9.96 -25.53
N LEU A 169 -11.26 -10.08 -24.96
CA LEU A 169 -10.29 -11.11 -25.30
C LEU A 169 -10.48 -12.31 -24.36
N PRO A 170 -11.03 -13.43 -24.81
CA PRO A 170 -11.09 -14.63 -23.99
C PRO A 170 -9.69 -15.23 -23.90
N ILE A 171 -9.04 -15.12 -22.73
CA ILE A 171 -7.76 -15.78 -22.47
C ILE A 171 -8.07 -17.20 -21.98
N PRO A 172 -7.75 -18.25 -22.74
CA PRO A 172 -7.91 -19.62 -22.27
C PRO A 172 -6.91 -19.89 -21.15
N VAL A 173 -7.43 -20.20 -19.96
CA VAL A 173 -6.60 -20.59 -18.82
C VAL A 173 -6.83 -22.06 -18.55
N PRO A 174 -5.78 -22.92 -18.56
CA PRO A 174 -5.92 -24.32 -18.24
C PRO A 174 -6.62 -24.49 -16.87
N PHE A 175 -7.56 -25.44 -16.80
CA PHE A 175 -8.33 -25.78 -15.59
C PHE A 175 -9.30 -24.72 -15.05
N VAL A 176 -9.40 -23.54 -15.68
CA VAL A 176 -10.36 -22.47 -15.32
C VAL A 176 -10.98 -21.97 -16.62
N HIS A 177 -12.31 -21.75 -16.61
CA HIS A 177 -12.99 -21.16 -17.77
C HIS A 177 -12.30 -19.85 -18.20
N THR A 178 -12.43 -19.47 -19.46
CA THR A 178 -11.84 -18.29 -20.09
C THR A 178 -11.87 -17.06 -19.18
N LEU A 179 -10.72 -16.39 -18.99
CA LEU A 179 -10.63 -15.05 -18.41
C LEU A 179 -11.07 -14.02 -19.46
N PRO A 180 -12.19 -13.33 -19.27
CA PRO A 180 -12.55 -12.23 -20.14
C PRO A 180 -11.64 -11.02 -19.81
N LEU A 181 -10.63 -10.79 -20.60
CA LEU A 181 -9.89 -9.52 -20.60
C LEU A 181 -10.70 -8.51 -21.40
N SER A 182 -11.31 -7.54 -20.73
CA SER A 182 -12.06 -6.48 -21.38
C SER A 182 -11.16 -5.26 -21.60
N ILE A 183 -11.02 -4.85 -22.85
CA ILE A 183 -10.35 -3.61 -23.24
C ILE A 183 -11.43 -2.56 -23.46
N LEU A 184 -11.38 -1.48 -22.69
CA LEU A 184 -12.33 -0.38 -22.80
C LEU A 184 -11.61 0.91 -23.15
N LEU A 185 -12.03 1.54 -24.24
CA LEU A 185 -11.54 2.84 -24.66
C LEU A 185 -12.69 3.85 -24.74
N GLY A 186 -12.53 4.96 -24.04
CA GLY A 186 -13.47 6.06 -23.99
C GLY A 186 -12.85 7.32 -23.40
N PRO A 187 -13.57 8.44 -23.34
CA PRO A 187 -13.06 9.68 -22.75
C PRO A 187 -12.65 9.50 -21.28
N GLY A 188 -13.38 8.69 -20.51
CA GLY A 188 -13.02 8.37 -19.12
C GLY A 188 -11.68 7.65 -19.00
N THR A 189 -11.36 6.74 -19.92
CA THR A 189 -10.06 6.05 -19.95
C THR A 189 -8.91 7.04 -20.20
N LEU A 190 -9.10 8.00 -21.12
CA LEU A 190 -8.10 9.04 -21.39
C LEU A 190 -7.88 9.94 -20.17
N VAL A 191 -8.96 10.29 -19.45
CA VAL A 191 -8.87 11.06 -18.20
C VAL A 191 -8.11 10.27 -17.14
N ALA A 192 -8.35 8.96 -17.00
CA ALA A 192 -7.62 8.10 -16.07
C ALA A 192 -6.13 8.04 -16.38
N MET A 193 -5.77 7.90 -17.66
CA MET A 193 -4.36 7.93 -18.11
C MET A 193 -3.71 9.31 -17.84
N LEU A 194 -4.42 10.40 -18.14
CA LEU A 194 -3.95 11.76 -17.86
C LEU A 194 -3.71 12.00 -16.36
N CYS A 195 -4.62 11.51 -15.51
CA CYS A 195 -4.47 11.55 -14.06
C CYS A 195 -3.13 10.90 -13.63
N CYS A 196 -2.85 9.69 -14.12
CA CYS A 196 -1.61 8.99 -13.82
C CYS A 196 -0.37 9.77 -14.32
N ALA A 197 -0.41 10.30 -15.53
CA ALA A 197 0.66 11.08 -16.11
C ALA A 197 0.95 12.36 -15.32
N VAL A 198 -0.10 13.10 -14.93
CA VAL A 198 0.02 14.32 -14.11
C VAL A 198 0.60 14.00 -12.73
N ALA A 199 0.12 12.93 -12.07
CA ALA A 199 0.65 12.50 -10.79
C ALA A 199 2.15 12.15 -10.88
N ALA A 200 2.56 11.42 -11.92
CA ALA A 200 3.96 11.09 -12.16
C ALA A 200 4.83 12.34 -12.43
N ALA A 201 4.32 13.29 -13.22
CA ALA A 201 5.02 14.55 -13.51
C ALA A 201 5.21 15.41 -12.23
N LEU A 202 4.20 15.47 -11.37
CA LEU A 202 4.29 16.19 -10.09
C LEU A 202 5.25 15.51 -9.10
N LEU A 203 5.40 14.19 -9.17
CA LEU A 203 6.36 13.44 -8.38
C LEU A 203 7.80 13.56 -8.90
N TYR A 204 7.99 14.06 -10.12
CA TYR A 204 9.32 14.26 -10.71
C TYR A 204 10.02 15.50 -10.12
N ARG A 205 10.02 15.61 -8.79
CA ARG A 205 10.57 16.70 -7.99
C ARG A 205 11.30 16.16 -6.76
N ASN A 206 12.03 17.03 -6.05
CA ASN A 206 12.69 16.64 -4.81
C ASN A 206 11.67 16.29 -3.69
N ILE A 207 12.08 15.45 -2.75
CA ILE A 207 11.20 14.89 -1.72
C ILE A 207 10.59 15.98 -0.80
N GLN A 208 11.26 17.10 -0.60
CA GLN A 208 10.74 18.21 0.22
C GLN A 208 9.54 18.88 -0.44
N SER A 209 9.63 19.14 -1.76
CA SER A 209 8.50 19.67 -2.55
C SER A 209 7.35 18.66 -2.61
N VAL A 210 7.66 17.38 -2.79
CA VAL A 210 6.68 16.28 -2.77
C VAL A 210 5.94 16.25 -1.43
N THR A 211 6.64 16.34 -0.31
CA THR A 211 6.03 16.32 1.02
C THR A 211 5.16 17.55 1.30
N ARG A 212 5.59 18.75 0.85
CA ARG A 212 4.77 19.97 0.97
C ARG A 212 3.47 19.85 0.16
N PHE A 213 3.57 19.35 -1.07
CA PHE A 213 2.40 19.13 -1.91
C PHE A 213 1.46 18.06 -1.34
N SER A 214 2.00 17.00 -0.72
CA SER A 214 1.19 16.01 -0.01
C SER A 214 0.39 16.63 1.14
N GLY A 215 0.93 17.63 1.83
CA GLY A 215 0.20 18.39 2.85
C GLY A 215 -0.99 19.17 2.27
N LEU A 216 -0.81 19.79 1.10
CA LEU A 216 -1.91 20.45 0.38
C LEU A 216 -2.98 19.45 -0.05
N LEU A 217 -2.55 18.32 -0.61
CA LEU A 217 -3.47 17.24 -0.99
C LEU A 217 -4.27 16.75 0.22
N TRP A 218 -3.63 16.58 1.37
CA TRP A 218 -4.26 16.15 2.61
C TRP A 218 -5.36 17.10 3.10
N ILE A 219 -5.17 18.43 2.97
CA ILE A 219 -6.19 19.43 3.32
C ILE A 219 -7.46 19.22 2.49
N GLY A 220 -7.34 19.01 1.19
CA GLY A 220 -8.50 18.73 0.33
C GLY A 220 -9.18 17.40 0.65
N VAL A 221 -8.39 16.36 0.98
CA VAL A 221 -8.91 15.06 1.43
C VAL A 221 -9.72 15.21 2.73
N MET A 222 -9.18 15.94 3.71
CA MET A 222 -9.90 16.22 4.96
C MET A 222 -11.16 17.05 4.71
N GLY A 223 -11.09 18.03 3.81
CA GLY A 223 -12.24 18.82 3.39
C GLY A 223 -13.36 17.96 2.80
N ALA A 224 -13.03 17.02 1.91
CA ALA A 224 -13.99 16.07 1.34
C ALA A 224 -14.66 15.20 2.41
N MET A 225 -13.84 14.59 3.28
CA MET A 225 -14.34 13.73 4.37
C MET A 225 -15.26 14.50 5.31
N LEU A 226 -14.81 15.65 5.79
CA LEU A 226 -15.58 16.46 6.73
C LEU A 226 -16.85 17.02 6.12
N ALA A 227 -16.84 17.42 4.84
CA ALA A 227 -18.05 17.89 4.16
C ALA A 227 -19.16 16.83 4.15
N VAL A 228 -18.82 15.57 3.83
CA VAL A 228 -19.82 14.49 3.81
C VAL A 228 -20.22 14.10 5.23
N ILE A 229 -19.28 13.97 6.17
CA ILE A 229 -19.57 13.63 7.57
C ILE A 229 -20.48 14.68 8.21
N LEU A 230 -20.13 15.96 8.11
CA LEU A 230 -20.92 17.05 8.71
C LEU A 230 -22.31 17.14 8.11
N THR A 231 -22.43 17.02 6.76
CA THR A 231 -23.74 16.98 6.10
C THR A 231 -24.59 15.83 6.62
N GLY A 232 -23.99 14.63 6.69
CA GLY A 232 -24.71 13.45 7.18
C GLY A 232 -25.10 13.54 8.66
N LEU A 233 -24.27 14.15 9.50
CA LEU A 233 -24.60 14.36 10.92
C LEU A 233 -25.69 15.44 11.12
N LEU A 234 -25.69 16.50 10.31
CA LEU A 234 -26.71 17.55 10.38
C LEU A 234 -28.10 17.08 9.92
N HIS A 235 -28.16 16.09 9.02
CA HIS A 235 -29.39 15.49 8.49
C HIS A 235 -29.59 14.06 8.98
N PHE A 236 -29.08 13.75 10.15
CA PHE A 236 -29.03 12.39 10.69
C PHE A 236 -30.39 11.90 11.18
N HIS A 237 -30.80 10.74 10.69
CA HIS A 237 -31.99 10.04 11.17
C HIS A 237 -31.59 8.73 11.83
N TRP A 238 -31.69 8.66 13.14
CA TRP A 238 -31.31 7.50 13.94
C TRP A 238 -31.94 6.19 13.45
N ARG A 239 -33.23 6.23 13.07
CA ARG A 239 -33.94 5.05 12.55
C ARG A 239 -33.38 4.51 11.24
N LEU A 240 -32.78 5.36 10.40
CA LEU A 240 -32.14 4.91 9.16
C LEU A 240 -30.78 4.23 9.45
N ALA A 241 -29.98 4.82 10.31
CA ALA A 241 -28.64 4.31 10.64
C ALA A 241 -28.69 2.99 11.43
N PHE A 242 -29.69 2.83 12.31
CA PHE A 242 -29.78 1.70 13.25
C PHE A 242 -31.07 0.89 13.09
N GLY A 243 -31.81 1.08 11.99
CA GLY A 243 -32.95 0.28 11.62
C GLY A 243 -32.56 -1.07 11.03
N PHE A 244 -32.08 -1.97 11.91
CA PHE A 244 -31.63 -3.31 11.48
C PHE A 244 -32.80 -4.18 11.01
N PRO A 245 -32.65 -4.89 9.88
CA PRO A 245 -33.67 -5.83 9.44
C PRO A 245 -33.79 -7.03 10.42
N PRO A 246 -34.93 -7.72 10.46
CA PRO A 246 -35.09 -8.92 11.26
C PRO A 246 -34.01 -9.94 10.94
N GLY A 247 -33.35 -10.48 11.97
CA GLY A 247 -32.26 -11.45 11.80
C GLY A 247 -30.90 -10.86 11.39
N ALA A 248 -30.71 -9.53 11.42
CA ALA A 248 -29.46 -8.86 11.02
C ALA A 248 -28.19 -9.39 11.72
N PHE A 249 -28.35 -9.91 12.94
CA PHE A 249 -27.25 -10.48 13.76
C PHE A 249 -27.40 -11.99 13.98
N ALA A 250 -28.26 -12.66 13.21
CA ALA A 250 -28.35 -14.11 13.26
C ALA A 250 -27.02 -14.72 12.76
N LEU A 251 -26.40 -15.56 13.58
CA LEU A 251 -25.11 -16.20 13.26
C LEU A 251 -25.31 -17.31 12.22
N SER A 252 -25.73 -16.94 11.02
CA SER A 252 -25.91 -17.84 9.87
C SER A 252 -24.66 -17.87 8.97
N GLY A 253 -24.59 -18.87 8.08
CA GLY A 253 -23.53 -18.92 7.07
C GLY A 253 -23.51 -17.67 6.19
N GLU A 254 -24.69 -17.12 5.84
CA GLU A 254 -24.82 -15.87 5.06
C GLU A 254 -24.27 -14.65 5.81
N PHE A 255 -24.51 -14.57 7.13
CA PHE A 255 -23.95 -13.50 7.96
C PHE A 255 -22.41 -13.54 7.94
N PHE A 256 -21.80 -14.72 8.14
CA PHE A 256 -20.35 -14.83 8.13
C PHE A 256 -19.74 -14.61 6.74
N THR A 257 -20.37 -15.06 5.67
CA THR A 257 -19.86 -14.77 4.31
C THR A 257 -20.00 -13.29 3.97
N GLY A 258 -21.13 -12.65 4.33
CA GLY A 258 -21.33 -11.20 4.18
C GLY A 258 -20.34 -10.38 5.01
N LEU A 259 -20.10 -10.78 6.27
CA LEU A 259 -19.11 -10.14 7.15
C LEU A 259 -17.69 -10.27 6.59
N GLY A 260 -17.32 -11.45 6.06
CA GLY A 260 -16.02 -11.67 5.42
C GLY A 260 -15.82 -10.81 4.17
N ALA A 261 -16.86 -10.69 3.33
CA ALA A 261 -16.83 -9.78 2.18
C ALA A 261 -16.74 -8.32 2.62
N GLY A 262 -17.52 -7.90 3.62
CA GLY A 262 -17.46 -6.56 4.19
C GLY A 262 -16.10 -6.25 4.82
N LEU A 263 -15.53 -7.20 5.57
CA LEU A 263 -14.21 -7.07 6.16
C LEU A 263 -13.10 -6.93 5.10
N LEU A 264 -13.18 -7.69 4.00
CA LEU A 264 -12.26 -7.56 2.87
C LEU A 264 -12.27 -6.15 2.30
N ILE A 265 -13.48 -5.63 2.01
CA ILE A 265 -13.65 -4.30 1.40
C ILE A 265 -13.14 -3.22 2.36
N ALA A 266 -13.56 -3.26 3.63
CA ALA A 266 -13.10 -2.33 4.64
C ALA A 266 -11.58 -2.38 4.83
N THR A 267 -10.99 -3.58 4.93
CA THR A 267 -9.54 -3.75 5.08
C THR A 267 -8.79 -3.18 3.87
N TYR A 268 -9.32 -3.35 2.66
CA TYR A 268 -8.71 -2.77 1.45
C TYR A 268 -8.64 -1.24 1.53
N ASP A 269 -9.64 -0.57 2.08
CA ASP A 269 -9.65 0.89 2.26
C ASP A 269 -8.67 1.34 3.35
N TYR A 270 -8.33 0.50 4.33
CA TYR A 270 -7.26 0.76 5.29
C TYR A 270 -5.85 0.47 4.74
N TRP A 271 -5.71 -0.24 3.61
CA TRP A 271 -4.41 -0.45 3.00
C TRP A 271 -3.84 0.89 2.52
N GLY A 272 -2.61 1.15 2.94
CA GLY A 272 -1.98 2.45 2.70
C GLY A 272 -1.40 3.05 3.98
N ALA A 273 -1.83 2.59 5.14
CA ALA A 273 -1.26 2.98 6.45
C ALA A 273 0.25 2.77 6.54
N TYR A 274 0.76 1.81 5.77
CA TYR A 274 2.16 1.42 5.70
C TYR A 274 2.94 2.12 4.57
N ASN A 275 2.36 3.10 3.86
CA ASN A 275 3.02 3.75 2.73
C ASN A 275 4.36 4.39 3.12
N ILE A 276 4.43 4.94 4.32
CA ILE A 276 5.66 5.54 4.86
C ILE A 276 6.81 4.54 5.00
N ASN A 277 6.53 3.23 5.14
CA ASN A 277 7.54 2.20 5.26
C ASN A 277 8.29 1.97 3.94
N PHE A 278 7.65 2.19 2.81
CA PHE A 278 8.32 2.18 1.50
C PHE A 278 9.32 3.33 1.36
N LEU A 279 9.08 4.42 2.07
CA LEU A 279 9.85 5.65 2.07
C LEU A 279 10.83 5.73 3.26
N GLY A 280 11.09 4.63 3.97
CA GLY A 280 11.86 4.60 5.22
C GLY A 280 13.21 5.32 5.13
N ALA A 281 13.93 5.22 4.00
CA ALA A 281 15.19 5.92 3.77
C ALA A 281 15.07 7.45 3.65
N GLU A 282 13.85 7.96 3.35
CA GLU A 282 13.57 9.40 3.17
C GLU A 282 12.95 10.04 4.44
N VAL A 283 12.72 9.25 5.51
CA VAL A 283 12.10 9.69 6.76
C VAL A 283 13.16 10.23 7.72
N ARG A 284 12.85 11.37 8.37
CA ARG A 284 13.65 11.92 9.47
C ARG A 284 13.31 11.19 10.76
N ASP A 285 14.31 10.84 11.57
CA ASP A 285 14.16 10.08 12.81
C ASP A 285 13.20 8.88 12.68
N PRO A 286 13.48 7.95 11.74
CA PRO A 286 12.52 6.93 11.32
C PRO A 286 12.07 6.03 12.47
N GLY A 287 12.94 5.71 13.44
CA GLY A 287 12.60 4.91 14.61
C GLY A 287 11.46 5.48 15.47
N ARG A 288 11.24 6.80 15.41
CA ARG A 288 10.15 7.48 16.12
C ARG A 288 9.03 7.94 15.19
N THR A 289 9.40 8.43 14.00
CA THR A 289 8.44 9.02 13.04
C THR A 289 7.54 7.95 12.42
N ILE A 290 8.10 6.83 11.96
CA ILE A 290 7.33 5.76 11.29
C ILE A 290 6.24 5.19 12.21
N PRO A 291 6.56 4.72 13.46
CA PRO A 291 5.53 4.16 14.33
C PRO A 291 4.43 5.17 14.67
N ARG A 292 4.80 6.40 15.00
CA ARG A 292 3.84 7.45 15.32
C ARG A 292 2.95 7.78 14.14
N ALA A 293 3.52 7.86 12.92
CA ALA A 293 2.76 8.13 11.72
C ALA A 293 1.73 7.04 11.44
N ILE A 294 2.09 5.77 11.59
CA ILE A 294 1.18 4.64 11.38
C ILE A 294 0.05 4.66 12.42
N VAL A 295 0.39 4.73 13.71
CA VAL A 295 -0.60 4.70 14.80
C VAL A 295 -1.59 5.86 14.68
N TRP A 296 -1.10 7.08 14.48
CA TRP A 296 -1.98 8.25 14.32
C TRP A 296 -2.82 8.19 13.06
N SER A 297 -2.25 7.79 11.91
CA SER A 297 -2.99 7.72 10.65
C SER A 297 -4.06 6.64 10.69
N VAL A 298 -3.78 5.44 11.22
CA VAL A 298 -4.78 4.36 11.35
C VAL A 298 -5.89 4.76 12.31
N GLY A 299 -5.54 5.29 13.49
CA GLY A 299 -6.53 5.69 14.50
C GLY A 299 -7.46 6.80 13.98
N LEU A 300 -6.89 7.84 13.36
CA LEU A 300 -7.67 8.96 12.83
C LEU A 300 -8.56 8.52 11.66
N VAL A 301 -8.03 7.72 10.74
CA VAL A 301 -8.80 7.20 9.60
C VAL A 301 -9.90 6.24 10.07
N ALA A 302 -9.66 5.42 11.10
CA ALA A 302 -10.68 4.56 11.66
C ALA A 302 -11.89 5.36 12.18
N VAL A 303 -11.63 6.43 12.93
CA VAL A 303 -12.69 7.33 13.42
C VAL A 303 -13.42 7.98 12.24
N LEU A 304 -12.68 8.51 11.25
CA LEU A 304 -13.28 9.16 10.08
C LEU A 304 -14.15 8.21 9.27
N TYR A 305 -13.71 6.96 9.06
CA TYR A 305 -14.49 5.97 8.31
C TYR A 305 -15.75 5.55 9.06
N LEU A 306 -15.67 5.33 10.37
CA LEU A 306 -16.85 5.02 11.17
C LEU A 306 -17.85 6.17 11.16
N LEU A 307 -17.39 7.42 11.30
CA LEU A 307 -18.24 8.61 11.21
C LEU A 307 -18.84 8.76 9.83
N LEU A 308 -18.05 8.62 8.76
CA LEU A 308 -18.52 8.72 7.39
C LEU A 308 -19.65 7.70 7.11
N ASN A 309 -19.39 6.43 7.42
CA ASN A 309 -20.33 5.36 7.12
C ASN A 309 -21.60 5.49 7.96
N THR A 310 -21.48 5.81 9.24
CA THR A 310 -22.65 6.03 10.11
C THR A 310 -23.47 7.23 9.65
N SER A 311 -22.80 8.35 9.29
CA SER A 311 -23.49 9.57 8.83
C SER A 311 -24.24 9.35 7.51
N VAL A 312 -23.63 8.64 6.56
CA VAL A 312 -24.30 8.31 5.27
C VAL A 312 -25.49 7.37 5.49
N LEU A 313 -25.35 6.33 6.32
CA LEU A 313 -26.45 5.42 6.68
C LEU A 313 -27.59 6.15 7.41
N GLY A 314 -27.28 7.23 8.12
CA GLY A 314 -28.29 8.08 8.76
C GLY A 314 -29.04 9.01 7.81
N THR A 315 -28.62 9.13 6.54
CA THR A 315 -29.24 10.03 5.56
C THR A 315 -29.91 9.31 4.39
N ILE A 316 -29.39 8.14 4.01
CA ILE A 316 -29.94 7.35 2.88
C ILE A 316 -30.43 6.00 3.41
N PRO A 317 -31.69 5.60 3.12
CA PRO A 317 -32.18 4.28 3.44
C PRO A 317 -31.30 3.19 2.80
N TRP A 318 -30.86 2.20 3.57
CA TRP A 318 -30.00 1.15 3.07
C TRP A 318 -30.63 0.34 1.93
N GLN A 319 -31.97 0.24 1.89
CA GLN A 319 -32.73 -0.42 0.82
C GLN A 319 -32.47 0.26 -0.54
N GLU A 320 -32.29 1.57 -0.55
CA GLU A 320 -31.96 2.30 -1.77
C GLU A 320 -30.55 1.94 -2.27
N LEU A 321 -29.61 1.71 -1.35
CA LEU A 321 -28.25 1.31 -1.69
C LEU A 321 -28.18 -0.13 -2.23
N THR A 322 -29.12 -1.00 -1.86
CA THR A 322 -29.16 -2.41 -2.29
C THR A 322 -30.04 -2.64 -3.52
N GLY A 323 -31.03 -1.78 -3.77
CA GLY A 323 -31.98 -1.89 -4.89
C GLY A 323 -31.36 -1.63 -6.27
N GLN A 324 -32.01 -2.17 -7.33
CA GLN A 324 -31.55 -1.95 -8.73
C GLN A 324 -31.62 -0.48 -9.14
N ALA A 325 -32.60 0.27 -8.67
CA ALA A 325 -32.77 1.71 -8.93
C ALA A 325 -31.59 2.55 -8.34
N GLY A 326 -30.89 2.04 -7.33
CA GLY A 326 -29.79 2.73 -6.66
C GLY A 326 -28.42 2.61 -7.35
N ALA A 327 -28.32 2.03 -8.55
CA ALA A 327 -27.04 1.84 -9.22
C ALA A 327 -26.25 3.15 -9.41
N ASN A 328 -26.91 4.24 -9.77
CA ASN A 328 -26.27 5.55 -9.90
C ASN A 328 -25.90 6.15 -8.54
N THR A 329 -26.73 5.98 -7.52
CA THR A 329 -26.48 6.42 -6.14
C THR A 329 -25.26 5.71 -5.56
N ARG A 330 -25.11 4.40 -5.82
CA ARG A 330 -23.93 3.62 -5.36
C ARG A 330 -22.61 4.14 -5.91
N LEU A 331 -22.60 4.60 -7.17
CA LEU A 331 -21.36 5.08 -7.81
C LEU A 331 -20.89 6.44 -7.27
N SER A 332 -21.76 7.21 -6.62
CA SER A 332 -21.46 8.58 -6.18
C SER A 332 -22.20 8.95 -4.88
N VAL A 333 -22.29 7.99 -3.94
CA VAL A 333 -23.09 8.13 -2.72
C VAL A 333 -22.76 9.39 -1.91
N ALA A 334 -21.50 9.76 -1.81
CA ALA A 334 -21.07 10.95 -1.09
C ALA A 334 -21.62 12.26 -1.71
N ALA A 335 -21.59 12.35 -3.05
CA ALA A 335 -22.14 13.51 -3.76
C ALA A 335 -23.67 13.55 -3.62
N VAL A 336 -24.35 12.39 -3.71
CA VAL A 336 -25.80 12.29 -3.58
C VAL A 336 -26.30 12.70 -2.18
N VAL A 337 -25.58 12.33 -1.11
CA VAL A 337 -25.90 12.77 0.26
C VAL A 337 -25.94 14.30 0.36
N VAL A 338 -24.90 14.95 -0.16
CA VAL A 338 -24.77 16.41 -0.09
C VAL A 338 -25.73 17.12 -1.07
N GLU A 339 -25.95 16.53 -2.25
CA GLU A 339 -26.93 17.04 -3.22
C GLU A 339 -28.35 17.06 -2.65
N ARG A 340 -28.77 16.02 -1.92
CA ARG A 340 -30.09 15.97 -1.27
C ARG A 340 -30.25 17.00 -0.16
N ALA A 341 -29.18 17.31 0.56
CA ALA A 341 -29.20 18.24 1.67
C ALA A 341 -29.17 19.71 1.21
N TYR A 342 -28.36 20.04 0.22
CA TYR A 342 -28.01 21.41 -0.16
C TYR A 342 -28.20 21.73 -1.64
N GLY A 343 -28.71 20.77 -2.42
CA GLY A 343 -28.93 20.92 -3.85
C GLY A 343 -27.73 20.57 -4.73
N ARG A 344 -27.97 20.58 -6.04
CA ARG A 344 -27.05 20.07 -7.06
C ARG A 344 -25.67 20.67 -7.04
N MET A 345 -25.53 22.00 -6.89
CA MET A 345 -24.23 22.66 -6.83
C MET A 345 -23.33 22.09 -5.70
N ALA A 346 -23.91 21.84 -4.52
CA ALA A 346 -23.16 21.30 -3.39
C ALA A 346 -22.71 19.87 -3.67
N GLY A 347 -23.56 19.04 -4.31
CA GLY A 347 -23.19 17.71 -4.77
C GLY A 347 -22.04 17.71 -5.77
N GLU A 348 -22.07 18.65 -6.73
CA GLU A 348 -20.99 18.83 -7.72
C GLU A 348 -19.66 19.23 -7.08
N VAL A 349 -19.69 20.12 -6.08
CA VAL A 349 -18.48 20.51 -5.30
C VAL A 349 -17.89 19.30 -4.57
N VAL A 350 -18.74 18.51 -3.91
CA VAL A 350 -18.27 17.29 -3.21
C VAL A 350 -17.73 16.26 -4.20
N ALA A 351 -18.35 16.10 -5.37
CA ALA A 351 -17.81 15.23 -6.42
C ALA A 351 -16.40 15.67 -6.85
N LEU A 352 -16.13 16.96 -7.01
CA LEU A 352 -14.79 17.49 -7.28
C LEU A 352 -13.82 17.24 -6.13
N LEU A 353 -14.27 17.36 -4.88
CA LEU A 353 -13.44 17.02 -3.72
C LEU A 353 -13.11 15.53 -3.66
N VAL A 354 -14.02 14.64 -4.06
CA VAL A 354 -13.73 13.20 -4.17
C VAL A 354 -12.78 12.91 -5.32
N VAL A 355 -12.88 13.61 -6.43
CA VAL A 355 -11.87 13.56 -7.52
C VAL A 355 -10.49 13.98 -7.01
N TRP A 356 -10.42 15.02 -6.19
CA TRP A 356 -9.19 15.46 -5.53
C TRP A 356 -8.62 14.36 -4.62
N THR A 357 -9.47 13.68 -3.83
CA THR A 357 -9.05 12.54 -2.97
C THR A 357 -8.52 11.37 -3.78
N ALA A 358 -9.19 11.00 -4.87
CA ALA A 358 -8.73 9.95 -5.76
C ALA A 358 -7.35 10.27 -6.36
N PHE A 359 -7.15 11.50 -6.84
CA PHE A 359 -5.86 11.97 -7.33
C PHE A 359 -4.78 11.92 -6.25
N SER A 360 -5.11 12.31 -5.02
CA SER A 360 -4.19 12.30 -3.88
C SER A 360 -3.70 10.89 -3.54
N SER A 361 -4.59 9.90 -3.60
CA SER A 361 -4.26 8.50 -3.39
C SER A 361 -3.36 7.95 -4.51
N VAL A 362 -3.67 8.22 -5.78
CA VAL A 362 -2.82 7.86 -6.93
C VAL A 362 -1.41 8.43 -6.77
N TYR A 363 -1.30 9.70 -6.36
CA TYR A 363 -0.03 10.36 -6.09
C TYR A 363 0.77 9.64 -4.99
N ALA A 364 0.13 9.29 -3.87
CA ALA A 364 0.78 8.60 -2.76
C ALA A 364 1.19 7.16 -3.10
N LEU A 365 0.36 6.44 -3.87
CA LEU A 365 0.66 5.08 -4.35
C LEU A 365 1.88 5.07 -5.28
N LEU A 366 1.92 5.96 -6.27
CA LEU A 366 3.07 6.12 -7.17
C LEU A 366 4.34 6.45 -6.40
N LEU A 367 4.26 7.35 -5.42
CA LEU A 367 5.38 7.74 -4.58
C LEU A 367 5.93 6.52 -3.82
N GLY A 368 5.10 5.81 -3.07
CA GLY A 368 5.53 4.69 -2.23
C GLY A 368 6.04 3.51 -3.06
N TYR A 369 5.22 3.02 -3.97
CA TYR A 369 5.55 1.82 -4.75
C TYR A 369 6.75 1.98 -5.67
N SER A 370 7.07 3.18 -6.14
CA SER A 370 8.27 3.40 -6.96
C SER A 370 9.59 3.12 -6.22
N ARG A 371 9.61 3.08 -4.88
CA ARG A 371 10.80 2.77 -4.08
C ARG A 371 11.08 1.26 -4.00
N VAL A 372 10.09 0.42 -4.25
CA VAL A 372 10.26 -1.04 -4.11
C VAL A 372 11.12 -1.66 -5.22
N PRO A 373 10.86 -1.40 -6.53
CA PRO A 373 11.77 -1.85 -7.59
C PRO A 373 13.18 -1.29 -7.45
N TYR A 374 13.31 -0.04 -6.95
CA TYR A 374 14.59 0.59 -6.66
C TYR A 374 15.37 -0.19 -5.58
N ALA A 375 14.75 -0.47 -4.44
CA ALA A 375 15.38 -1.23 -3.36
C ALA A 375 15.80 -2.63 -3.83
N ALA A 376 14.93 -3.33 -4.55
CA ALA A 376 15.23 -4.65 -5.10
C ALA A 376 16.37 -4.64 -6.12
N ALA A 377 16.52 -3.55 -6.88
CA ALA A 377 17.59 -3.38 -7.86
C ALA A 377 18.95 -3.10 -7.19
N LEU A 378 18.97 -2.35 -6.08
CA LEU A 378 20.20 -2.12 -5.27
C LEU A 378 20.79 -3.44 -4.75
N ASP A 379 19.94 -4.38 -4.43
CA ASP A 379 20.33 -5.70 -3.93
C ASP A 379 20.60 -6.72 -5.05
N ASN A 380 20.60 -6.29 -6.31
CA ASN A 380 20.69 -7.16 -7.48
C ASN A 380 19.61 -8.26 -7.53
N ASN A 381 18.51 -8.08 -6.82
CA ASN A 381 17.39 -9.02 -6.81
C ASN A 381 16.30 -8.67 -7.85
N TYR A 382 16.45 -7.56 -8.56
CA TYR A 382 15.62 -7.12 -9.67
C TYR A 382 16.47 -6.51 -10.80
N PHE A 383 15.87 -5.90 -11.81
CA PHE A 383 16.60 -5.31 -12.94
C PHE A 383 17.43 -4.10 -12.51
N ARG A 384 18.72 -4.11 -12.80
CA ARG A 384 19.68 -3.06 -12.37
C ARG A 384 19.33 -1.64 -12.83
N VAL A 385 18.56 -1.52 -13.92
CA VAL A 385 18.13 -0.22 -14.45
C VAL A 385 17.33 0.59 -13.42
N PHE A 386 16.60 -0.08 -12.53
CA PHE A 386 15.79 0.57 -11.48
C PHE A 386 16.62 1.11 -10.31
N ALA A 387 17.89 0.75 -10.18
CA ALA A 387 18.79 1.30 -9.18
C ALA A 387 19.24 2.75 -9.47
N ARG A 388 18.87 3.30 -10.64
CA ARG A 388 19.23 4.66 -11.03
C ARG A 388 18.42 5.70 -10.27
N VAL A 389 19.12 6.67 -9.67
CA VAL A 389 18.55 7.85 -9.02
C VAL A 389 18.84 9.08 -9.88
N HIS A 390 17.82 9.94 -10.02
CA HIS A 390 17.98 11.18 -10.77
C HIS A 390 18.99 12.11 -10.09
N PRO A 391 20.06 12.61 -10.78
CA PRO A 391 21.15 13.34 -10.14
C PRO A 391 20.70 14.59 -9.38
N ARG A 392 19.78 15.34 -9.95
CA ARG A 392 19.30 16.62 -9.37
C ARG A 392 18.16 16.45 -8.37
N HIS A 393 17.20 15.58 -8.65
CA HIS A 393 15.98 15.43 -7.82
C HIS A 393 16.08 14.36 -6.74
N ARG A 394 17.10 13.49 -6.81
CA ARG A 394 17.34 12.40 -5.85
C ARG A 394 16.13 11.47 -5.68
N ILE A 395 15.49 11.11 -6.80
CA ILE A 395 14.34 10.19 -6.88
C ILE A 395 14.66 9.00 -7.79
N PRO A 396 14.07 7.83 -7.56
CA PRO A 396 14.20 6.67 -8.45
C PRO A 396 13.33 6.85 -9.70
N ASN A 397 13.81 7.69 -10.63
CA ASN A 397 13.05 8.16 -11.79
C ASN A 397 12.61 7.05 -12.75
N ILE A 398 13.46 6.06 -13.03
CA ILE A 398 13.11 4.96 -13.95
C ILE A 398 12.02 4.09 -13.33
N SER A 399 12.13 3.81 -12.03
CA SER A 399 11.12 3.06 -11.28
C SER A 399 9.75 3.76 -11.30
N LEU A 400 9.75 5.09 -11.09
CA LEU A 400 8.54 5.91 -11.12
C LEU A 400 7.90 5.93 -12.52
N LEU A 401 8.69 6.18 -13.56
CA LEU A 401 8.17 6.29 -14.94
C LEU A 401 7.65 4.94 -15.46
N MET A 402 8.35 3.85 -15.17
CA MET A 402 7.88 2.51 -15.55
C MET A 402 6.57 2.17 -14.85
N LEU A 403 6.50 2.42 -13.53
CA LEU A 403 5.29 2.17 -12.76
C LEU A 403 4.10 2.96 -13.31
N ALA A 404 4.29 4.25 -13.61
CA ALA A 404 3.27 5.09 -14.21
C ALA A 404 2.85 4.60 -15.61
N GLY A 405 3.83 4.25 -16.46
CA GLY A 405 3.55 3.75 -17.82
C GLY A 405 2.73 2.46 -17.82
N VAL A 406 3.10 1.49 -16.97
CA VAL A 406 2.33 0.23 -16.81
C VAL A 406 0.94 0.51 -16.23
N SER A 407 0.82 1.45 -15.27
CA SER A 407 -0.48 1.83 -14.71
C SER A 407 -1.40 2.47 -15.76
N MET A 408 -0.86 3.30 -16.67
CA MET A 408 -1.65 3.85 -17.78
C MET A 408 -2.17 2.76 -18.71
N VAL A 409 -1.37 1.73 -19.02
CA VAL A 409 -1.85 0.57 -19.79
C VAL A 409 -2.98 -0.14 -19.05
N PHE A 410 -2.87 -0.31 -17.72
CA PHE A 410 -3.90 -0.96 -16.93
C PHE A 410 -5.18 -0.13 -16.76
N CYS A 411 -5.16 1.18 -17.01
CA CYS A 411 -6.40 1.98 -17.09
C CYS A 411 -7.30 1.55 -18.25
N VAL A 412 -6.73 0.98 -19.30
CA VAL A 412 -7.47 0.48 -20.47
C VAL A 412 -8.05 -0.92 -20.25
N LEU A 413 -7.39 -1.69 -19.37
CA LEU A 413 -7.70 -3.09 -19.13
C LEU A 413 -8.61 -3.24 -17.92
N GLN A 414 -9.83 -3.78 -18.12
CA GLN A 414 -10.66 -4.23 -17.00
C GLN A 414 -10.28 -5.65 -16.61
N LEU A 415 -9.67 -5.77 -15.46
CA LEU A 415 -9.08 -7.01 -14.95
C LEU A 415 -9.65 -7.37 -13.56
N ALA A 416 -10.97 -7.36 -13.40
CA ALA A 416 -11.61 -7.60 -12.11
C ALA A 416 -11.13 -8.92 -11.45
N ASP A 417 -11.06 -10.00 -12.21
CA ASP A 417 -10.58 -11.30 -11.72
C ASP A 417 -9.09 -11.27 -11.34
N LEU A 418 -8.28 -10.53 -12.09
CA LEU A 418 -6.86 -10.38 -11.77
C LEU A 418 -6.67 -9.52 -10.52
N VAL A 419 -7.47 -8.46 -10.34
CA VAL A 419 -7.47 -7.67 -9.09
C VAL A 419 -7.76 -8.58 -7.90
N ALA A 420 -8.80 -9.40 -8.01
CA ALA A 420 -9.19 -10.32 -6.96
C ALA A 420 -8.07 -11.31 -6.61
N ALA A 421 -7.42 -11.91 -7.63
CA ALA A 421 -6.30 -12.83 -7.45
C ALA A 421 -5.06 -12.13 -6.84
N LEU A 422 -4.75 -10.91 -7.27
CA LEU A 422 -3.62 -10.14 -6.72
C LEU A 422 -3.83 -9.72 -5.27
N VAL A 423 -5.09 -9.52 -4.84
CA VAL A 423 -5.42 -9.36 -3.41
C VAL A 423 -5.05 -10.60 -2.62
N VAL A 424 -5.40 -11.81 -3.12
CA VAL A 424 -5.04 -13.09 -2.47
C VAL A 424 -3.51 -13.21 -2.32
N ILE A 425 -2.76 -12.96 -3.41
CA ILE A 425 -1.30 -13.04 -3.36
C ILE A 425 -0.72 -12.02 -2.38
N ARG A 426 -1.27 -10.82 -2.33
CA ARG A 426 -0.83 -9.77 -1.41
C ARG A 426 -1.06 -10.19 0.04
N ILE A 427 -2.22 -10.78 0.36
CA ILE A 427 -2.48 -11.32 1.69
C ILE A 427 -1.45 -12.39 2.04
N LEU A 428 -1.18 -13.34 1.15
CA LEU A 428 -0.25 -14.45 1.39
C LEU A 428 1.22 -13.98 1.50
N LEU A 429 1.72 -13.25 0.50
CA LEU A 429 3.16 -12.91 0.40
C LEU A 429 3.55 -11.64 1.15
N GLN A 430 2.63 -10.75 1.43
CA GLN A 430 2.95 -9.52 2.13
C GLN A 430 2.47 -9.56 3.58
N PHE A 431 1.17 -9.65 3.80
CA PHE A 431 0.61 -9.52 5.14
C PHE A 431 0.92 -10.73 6.01
N LEU A 432 0.51 -11.94 5.64
CA LEU A 432 0.72 -13.13 6.48
C LEU A 432 2.20 -13.40 6.77
N LEU A 433 3.07 -13.30 5.76
CA LEU A 433 4.50 -13.49 5.97
C LEU A 433 5.11 -12.43 6.91
N GLN A 434 4.61 -11.20 6.92
CA GLN A 434 5.09 -10.18 7.86
C GLN A 434 4.58 -10.40 9.29
N GLN A 435 3.33 -10.86 9.46
CA GLN A 435 2.81 -11.20 10.78
C GLN A 435 3.60 -12.35 11.41
N VAL A 436 3.84 -13.42 10.64
CA VAL A 436 4.72 -14.51 11.06
C VAL A 436 6.16 -14.00 11.23
N GLY A 437 6.58 -13.17 10.32
CA GLY A 437 7.92 -12.61 10.26
C GLY A 437 8.33 -11.84 11.51
N VAL A 438 7.46 -11.00 12.08
CA VAL A 438 7.79 -10.28 13.32
C VAL A 438 8.01 -11.25 14.50
N MET A 439 7.27 -12.36 14.54
CA MET A 439 7.44 -13.40 15.56
C MET A 439 8.74 -14.17 15.36
N VAL A 440 9.10 -14.49 14.11
CA VAL A 440 10.39 -15.09 13.76
C VAL A 440 11.54 -14.14 14.10
N LEU A 441 11.48 -12.89 13.68
CA LEU A 441 12.50 -11.88 13.91
C LEU A 441 12.83 -11.70 15.39
N ARG A 442 11.81 -11.71 16.25
CA ARG A 442 12.00 -11.59 17.71
C ARG A 442 12.73 -12.79 18.32
N ARG A 443 12.63 -13.99 17.71
CA ARG A 443 13.32 -15.21 18.15
C ARG A 443 14.72 -15.32 17.57
N THR A 444 14.89 -14.99 16.29
CA THR A 444 16.15 -15.20 15.57
C THR A 444 17.16 -14.05 15.75
N HIS A 445 16.67 -12.83 15.99
CA HIS A 445 17.49 -11.64 16.17
C HIS A 445 17.04 -10.86 17.42
N PRO A 446 17.17 -11.44 18.63
CA PRO A 446 16.74 -10.78 19.88
C PRO A 446 17.51 -9.49 20.15
N GLU A 447 18.77 -9.41 19.72
CA GLU A 447 19.70 -8.27 19.88
C GLU A 447 19.43 -7.11 18.92
N MET A 448 18.57 -7.30 17.91
CA MET A 448 18.26 -6.22 16.95
C MET A 448 17.63 -5.04 17.68
N ASP A 449 18.14 -3.83 17.43
CA ASP A 449 17.56 -2.62 17.97
C ASP A 449 16.14 -2.40 17.42
N ARG A 450 15.19 -2.24 18.31
CA ARG A 450 13.77 -1.99 18.01
C ARG A 450 13.33 -0.73 18.75
N PRO A 451 13.48 0.46 18.12
CA PRO A 451 13.10 1.73 18.72
C PRO A 451 11.61 1.79 19.09
N PHE A 452 10.78 1.00 18.42
CA PHE A 452 9.40 0.76 18.74
C PHE A 452 9.13 -0.74 18.84
N ARG A 453 8.49 -1.15 19.92
CA ARG A 453 8.00 -2.53 20.14
C ARG A 453 6.49 -2.52 20.14
N LEU A 454 5.86 -3.34 19.29
CA LEU A 454 4.40 -3.42 19.21
C LEU A 454 3.80 -3.79 20.58
N TRP A 455 2.67 -3.17 20.90
CA TRP A 455 1.96 -3.34 22.16
C TRP A 455 1.23 -4.70 22.18
N PHE A 456 1.05 -5.26 23.37
CA PHE A 456 0.29 -6.50 23.59
C PHE A 456 0.78 -7.72 22.81
N TYR A 457 2.08 -7.77 22.50
CA TYR A 457 2.65 -8.95 21.83
C TYR A 457 2.39 -10.24 22.63
N PRO A 458 1.99 -11.38 22.00
CA PRO A 458 1.87 -11.62 20.56
C PRO A 458 0.44 -11.43 19.98
N LEU A 459 -0.48 -10.80 20.72
CA LEU A 459 -1.89 -10.73 20.33
C LEU A 459 -2.13 -10.03 18.97
N PRO A 460 -1.56 -8.82 18.66
CA PRO A 460 -1.83 -8.15 17.40
C PRO A 460 -1.49 -8.97 16.16
N PRO A 461 -0.29 -9.59 16.02
CA PRO A 461 0.01 -10.42 14.86
C PRO A 461 -0.90 -11.66 14.76
N LEU A 462 -1.33 -12.25 15.88
CA LEU A 462 -2.24 -13.39 15.86
C LEU A 462 -3.65 -13.00 15.41
N VAL A 463 -4.16 -11.85 15.89
CA VAL A 463 -5.45 -11.30 15.44
C VAL A 463 -5.38 -10.95 13.95
N ALA A 464 -4.28 -10.34 13.51
CA ALA A 464 -4.09 -10.02 12.09
C ALA A 464 -4.04 -11.29 11.22
N ILE A 465 -3.33 -12.33 11.64
CA ILE A 465 -3.32 -13.64 10.94
C ILE A 465 -4.73 -14.21 10.85
N ALA A 466 -5.46 -14.27 11.96
CA ALA A 466 -6.82 -14.80 11.99
C ALA A 466 -7.75 -13.98 11.07
N GLY A 467 -7.67 -12.65 11.10
CA GLY A 467 -8.46 -11.76 10.23
C GLY A 467 -8.15 -11.95 8.75
N PHE A 468 -6.88 -12.01 8.37
CA PHE A 468 -6.48 -12.25 6.97
C PHE A 468 -6.87 -13.64 6.48
N LEU A 469 -6.76 -14.68 7.32
CA LEU A 469 -7.23 -16.02 6.97
C LEU A 469 -8.75 -16.04 6.83
N TYR A 470 -9.48 -15.37 7.73
CA TYR A 470 -10.93 -15.25 7.62
C TYR A 470 -11.34 -14.57 6.31
N ILE A 471 -10.73 -13.43 5.95
CA ILE A 471 -10.96 -12.76 4.67
C ILE A 471 -10.69 -13.73 3.50
N LEU A 472 -9.58 -14.47 3.57
CA LEU A 472 -9.17 -15.36 2.50
C LEU A 472 -10.17 -16.49 2.26
N PHE A 473 -10.65 -17.13 3.33
CA PHE A 473 -11.58 -18.26 3.24
C PHE A 473 -13.05 -17.85 3.04
N SER A 474 -13.41 -16.61 3.33
CA SER A 474 -14.76 -16.07 3.10
C SER A 474 -15.03 -15.64 1.65
N ARG A 475 -14.08 -15.78 0.75
CA ARG A 475 -14.22 -15.35 -0.65
C ARG A 475 -15.10 -16.31 -1.45
N PRO A 476 -16.12 -15.81 -2.18
CA PRO A 476 -17.04 -16.67 -2.93
C PRO A 476 -16.35 -17.44 -4.06
N HIS A 477 -15.27 -16.91 -4.64
CA HIS A 477 -14.51 -17.53 -5.73
C HIS A 477 -13.08 -17.91 -5.30
N PHE A 478 -12.89 -18.27 -4.03
CA PHE A 478 -11.59 -18.57 -3.44
C PHE A 478 -10.76 -19.55 -4.28
N THR A 479 -11.35 -20.67 -4.73
CA THR A 479 -10.64 -21.70 -5.53
C THR A 479 -10.09 -21.13 -6.84
N ARG A 480 -10.85 -20.28 -7.50
CA ARG A 480 -10.42 -19.63 -8.76
C ARG A 480 -9.32 -18.61 -8.51
N GLU A 481 -9.48 -17.78 -7.49
CA GLU A 481 -8.54 -16.73 -7.15
C GLU A 481 -7.21 -17.26 -6.65
N ILE A 482 -7.22 -18.32 -5.83
CA ILE A 482 -5.99 -18.98 -5.38
C ILE A 482 -5.26 -19.69 -6.52
N PHE A 483 -5.99 -20.24 -7.49
CA PHE A 483 -5.37 -20.81 -8.68
C PHE A 483 -4.58 -19.76 -9.46
N PHE A 484 -5.17 -18.58 -9.73
CA PHE A 484 -4.44 -17.48 -10.37
C PHE A 484 -3.27 -16.98 -9.52
N ALA A 485 -3.46 -16.91 -8.21
CA ALA A 485 -2.38 -16.57 -7.28
C ALA A 485 -1.21 -17.54 -7.41
N LEU A 486 -1.50 -18.84 -7.47
CA LEU A 486 -0.48 -19.88 -7.67
C LEU A 486 0.20 -19.75 -9.04
N VAL A 487 -0.52 -19.47 -10.11
CA VAL A 487 0.07 -19.24 -11.44
C VAL A 487 1.07 -18.08 -11.40
N VAL A 488 0.74 -16.97 -10.76
CA VAL A 488 1.67 -15.83 -10.62
C VAL A 488 2.88 -16.21 -9.76
N VAL A 489 2.69 -16.95 -8.66
CA VAL A 489 3.80 -17.43 -7.82
C VAL A 489 4.67 -18.41 -8.58
N MET A 490 4.10 -19.36 -9.30
CA MET A 490 4.83 -20.35 -10.09
C MET A 490 5.64 -19.70 -11.22
N THR A 491 5.07 -18.77 -11.95
CA THR A 491 5.81 -18.02 -12.99
C THR A 491 6.96 -17.23 -12.37
N GLY A 492 6.74 -16.56 -11.25
CA GLY A 492 7.79 -15.88 -10.51
C GLY A 492 8.89 -16.84 -10.04
N THR A 493 8.51 -18.01 -9.54
CA THR A 493 9.45 -19.07 -9.12
C THR A 493 10.31 -19.57 -10.28
N ILE A 494 9.69 -19.86 -11.43
CA ILE A 494 10.43 -20.30 -12.64
C ILE A 494 11.43 -19.24 -13.08
N ILE A 495 11.03 -17.98 -13.11
CA ILE A 495 11.92 -16.85 -13.50
C ILE A 495 13.05 -16.69 -12.48
N TYR A 496 12.76 -16.83 -11.17
CA TYR A 496 13.77 -16.80 -10.13
C TYR A 496 14.80 -17.92 -10.31
N LEU A 497 14.34 -19.17 -10.49
CA LEU A 497 15.21 -20.32 -10.65
C LEU A 497 16.08 -20.21 -11.92
N TRP A 498 15.49 -19.81 -13.05
CA TRP A 498 16.23 -19.56 -14.28
C TRP A 498 17.33 -18.48 -14.09
N ARG A 499 17.02 -17.40 -13.41
CA ARG A 499 18.01 -16.36 -13.07
C ARG A 499 19.07 -16.89 -12.11
N ALA A 500 18.67 -17.62 -11.07
CA ALA A 500 19.59 -18.16 -10.06
C ALA A 500 20.56 -19.16 -10.70
N GLN A 501 20.12 -19.99 -11.64
CA GLN A 501 20.96 -20.89 -12.39
C GLN A 501 22.01 -20.14 -13.21
N ARG A 502 21.59 -19.10 -13.94
CA ARG A 502 22.52 -18.27 -14.75
C ARG A 502 23.57 -17.53 -13.92
N ARG A 503 23.21 -17.13 -12.71
CA ARG A 503 24.09 -16.36 -11.82
C ARG A 503 24.82 -17.22 -10.80
N ARG A 504 24.61 -18.53 -10.79
CA ARG A 504 25.11 -19.47 -9.79
C ARG A 504 24.77 -19.02 -8.35
N GLU A 505 23.54 -18.54 -8.16
CA GLU A 505 22.98 -18.16 -6.86
C GLU A 505 22.19 -19.34 -6.28
N TRP A 506 21.83 -19.27 -4.98
CA TRP A 506 20.97 -20.30 -4.37
C TRP A 506 19.67 -20.48 -5.18
N PRO A 507 19.23 -21.73 -5.45
CA PRO A 507 19.71 -23.04 -4.95
C PRO A 507 20.85 -23.69 -5.77
N PHE A 508 21.36 -23.08 -6.83
CA PHE A 508 22.33 -23.63 -7.78
C PHE A 508 23.79 -23.21 -7.49
N GLY A 509 24.03 -22.43 -6.44
CA GLY A 509 25.34 -22.01 -5.97
C GLY A 509 25.38 -21.81 -4.46
N ALA A 510 26.60 -21.75 -3.89
CA ALA A 510 26.81 -21.60 -2.47
C ALA A 510 26.33 -20.23 -1.92
#